data_941755a23d551deb8f8408115d8ba2ea
#
_entry.id   941755a23d551deb8f8408115d8ba2ea
#
_cell.length_a   1.000
_cell.length_b   1.000
_cell.length_c   1.000
_cell.angle_alpha   90.00
_cell.angle_beta   90.00
_cell.angle_gamma   90.00
#
_symmetry.space_group_name_H-M   'P 1'
#
loop_
_entity.id
_entity.type
_entity.pdbx_description
1 polymer ?
#
loop_
_entity_poly.entity_id
_entity_poly.type
_entity_poly.pdbx_seq_one_letter_code
_entity_poly.pdbx_strand_id
1 'polypeptide(L)'
;MAKDHDPRRRSTASASTIRTAQELKGAIDSGRTGDKVASYDPGAAPLGTDDEAAGTPDTPERVALSMRQELGNGRVSSPVATEGRRPRPKSPNIQIYRPQLTSVLSILNRITGTILSACGMVLVIWLMAAAAGPGPYDLVQGAIGSWMGQVLVFGATFAFFLHLCGGVRHLVWDTVHGFELRSIYVSGWLVVAASVVLTLAAWTLSFFLKG
;
A
#
# COMPACT_ATOMS: atom_id res chain seq x y z
N MET A 1 -39.52 -44.80 -28.12
CA MET A 1 -38.24 -45.19 -27.52
C MET A 1 -37.40 -43.90 -27.37
N ALA A 2 -37.59 -43.22 -26.23
CA ALA A 2 -36.93 -41.93 -25.96
C ALA A 2 -35.55 -42.21 -25.37
N LYS A 3 -34.49 -41.73 -26.02
CA LYS A 3 -33.11 -41.85 -25.58
C LYS A 3 -32.89 -40.82 -24.45
N ASP A 4 -32.78 -41.35 -23.27
CA ASP A 4 -32.52 -40.60 -22.06
C ASP A 4 -31.16 -39.91 -22.18
N HIS A 5 -31.17 -38.59 -22.35
CA HIS A 5 -30.00 -37.77 -22.50
C HIS A 5 -29.67 -37.17 -21.14
N ASP A 6 -29.02 -38.00 -20.26
CA ASP A 6 -28.52 -37.52 -18.96
C ASP A 6 -27.31 -36.59 -19.16
N PRO A 7 -27.42 -35.27 -18.96
CA PRO A 7 -26.32 -34.33 -19.14
C PRO A 7 -25.24 -34.52 -18.09
N ARG A 8 -25.50 -35.26 -17.01
CA ARG A 8 -24.54 -35.49 -15.91
C ARG A 8 -23.42 -36.48 -16.30
N ARG A 9 -23.66 -37.36 -17.26
CA ARG A 9 -22.66 -38.36 -17.72
C ARG A 9 -21.50 -37.75 -18.55
N ARG A 10 -21.73 -36.62 -19.22
CA ARG A 10 -20.69 -35.99 -20.05
C ARG A 10 -19.62 -35.27 -19.28
N SER A 11 -19.89 -34.80 -18.06
CA SER A 11 -18.93 -33.93 -17.34
C SER A 11 -17.93 -34.71 -16.48
N THR A 12 -18.29 -35.93 -16.07
CA THR A 12 -17.37 -36.77 -15.26
C THR A 12 -16.31 -37.47 -16.12
N ALA A 13 -16.60 -37.76 -17.39
CA ALA A 13 -15.63 -38.35 -18.31
C ALA A 13 -14.54 -37.36 -18.77
N SER A 14 -14.83 -36.04 -18.77
CA SER A 14 -13.88 -35.03 -19.22
C SER A 14 -12.89 -34.62 -18.12
N ALA A 15 -13.23 -34.78 -16.83
CA ALA A 15 -12.35 -34.43 -15.70
C ALA A 15 -11.20 -35.44 -15.48
N SER A 16 -11.37 -36.67 -15.97
CA SER A 16 -10.35 -37.74 -15.79
C SER A 16 -9.19 -37.69 -16.78
N THR A 17 -9.24 -36.81 -17.77
CA THR A 17 -8.26 -36.79 -18.87
C THR A 17 -7.21 -35.70 -18.71
N ILE A 18 -7.41 -34.71 -17.82
CA ILE A 18 -6.47 -33.61 -17.61
C ILE A 18 -5.34 -34.08 -16.69
N ARG A 19 -4.12 -34.05 -17.17
CA ARG A 19 -2.93 -34.56 -16.49
C ARG A 19 -1.85 -33.52 -16.24
N THR A 20 -1.98 -32.33 -16.85
CA THR A 20 -0.96 -31.26 -16.74
C THR A 20 -1.58 -29.96 -16.24
N ALA A 21 -0.76 -29.12 -15.59
CA ALA A 21 -1.16 -27.79 -15.16
C ALA A 21 -1.60 -26.91 -16.34
N GLN A 22 -0.96 -27.08 -17.49
CA GLN A 22 -1.30 -26.34 -18.70
C GLN A 22 -2.68 -26.71 -19.26
N GLU A 23 -3.09 -27.98 -19.16
CA GLU A 23 -4.44 -28.42 -19.53
C GLU A 23 -5.50 -27.89 -18.55
N LEU A 24 -5.17 -27.83 -17.25
CA LEU A 24 -6.02 -27.17 -16.24
C LEU A 24 -6.19 -25.68 -16.55
N LYS A 25 -5.09 -24.98 -16.86
CA LYS A 25 -5.14 -23.59 -17.30
C LYS A 25 -6.04 -23.40 -18.51
N GLY A 26 -5.90 -24.25 -19.52
CA GLY A 26 -6.77 -24.22 -20.71
C GLY A 26 -8.26 -24.44 -20.38
N ALA A 27 -8.57 -25.26 -19.37
CA ALA A 27 -9.93 -25.47 -18.90
C ALA A 27 -10.50 -24.22 -18.20
N ILE A 28 -9.68 -23.54 -17.38
CA ILE A 28 -10.04 -22.27 -16.72
C ILE A 28 -10.21 -21.17 -17.80
N ASP A 29 -9.25 -21.02 -18.67
CA ASP A 29 -9.25 -20.01 -19.74
C ASP A 29 -10.44 -20.16 -20.72
N SER A 30 -10.89 -21.37 -20.94
CA SER A 30 -12.08 -21.65 -21.76
C SER A 30 -13.42 -21.39 -21.06
N GLY A 31 -13.39 -21.01 -19.77
CA GLY A 31 -14.57 -20.76 -18.94
C GLY A 31 -15.29 -22.04 -18.48
N ARG A 32 -14.68 -23.22 -18.61
CA ARG A 32 -15.28 -24.51 -18.19
C ARG A 32 -15.42 -24.65 -16.69
N THR A 33 -14.65 -23.89 -15.91
CA THR A 33 -14.73 -23.83 -14.45
C THR A 33 -15.80 -22.86 -13.94
N GLY A 34 -16.31 -21.97 -14.81
CA GLY A 34 -17.30 -20.96 -14.44
C GLY A 34 -16.74 -19.71 -13.78
N ASP A 35 -15.45 -19.64 -13.51
CA ASP A 35 -14.80 -18.50 -12.82
C ASP A 35 -14.39 -17.38 -13.77
N LYS A 36 -14.42 -17.64 -15.07
CA LYS A 36 -13.92 -16.68 -16.03
C LYS A 36 -14.82 -15.46 -16.14
N VAL A 37 -14.32 -14.32 -15.73
CA VAL A 37 -14.88 -13.01 -16.10
C VAL A 37 -14.47 -12.68 -17.54
N ALA A 38 -15.35 -12.05 -18.30
CA ALA A 38 -15.15 -11.73 -19.72
C ALA A 38 -14.13 -10.61 -19.97
N SER A 39 -13.12 -10.46 -19.10
CA SER A 39 -12.04 -9.50 -19.24
C SER A 39 -10.68 -10.20 -19.13
N TYR A 40 -9.76 -9.82 -20.01
CA TYR A 40 -8.38 -10.28 -19.93
C TYR A 40 -7.71 -9.72 -18.67
N ASP A 41 -7.16 -10.61 -17.83
CA ASP A 41 -6.31 -10.24 -16.70
C ASP A 41 -4.83 -10.40 -17.08
N PRO A 42 -4.12 -9.29 -17.36
CA PRO A 42 -2.71 -9.36 -17.75
C PRO A 42 -1.78 -9.78 -16.60
N GLY A 43 -2.29 -9.77 -15.35
CA GLY A 43 -1.53 -10.19 -14.16
C GLY A 43 -1.71 -11.66 -13.78
N ALA A 44 -2.58 -12.41 -14.50
CA ALA A 44 -2.79 -13.82 -14.23
C ALA A 44 -1.55 -14.64 -14.63
N ALA A 45 -0.74 -15.03 -13.65
CA ALA A 45 0.33 -15.99 -13.88
C ALA A 45 -0.26 -17.37 -14.28
N PRO A 46 0.35 -18.11 -15.22
CA PRO A 46 -0.05 -19.47 -15.50
C PRO A 46 0.11 -20.34 -14.24
N LEU A 47 -0.91 -21.14 -13.92
CA LEU A 47 -0.89 -22.10 -12.81
C LEU A 47 0.32 -23.04 -12.93
N GLY A 48 1.10 -23.15 -11.85
CA GLY A 48 2.23 -24.07 -11.77
C GLY A 48 3.53 -23.62 -12.45
N THR A 49 3.57 -22.45 -13.12
CA THR A 49 4.79 -21.98 -13.78
C THR A 49 5.92 -21.64 -12.81
N ASP A 50 5.59 -21.16 -11.61
CA ASP A 50 6.60 -20.85 -10.59
C ASP A 50 7.22 -22.13 -10.02
N ASP A 51 6.41 -23.16 -9.79
CA ASP A 51 6.86 -24.46 -9.32
C ASP A 51 7.67 -25.21 -10.41
N GLU A 52 7.24 -25.13 -11.67
CA GLU A 52 7.99 -25.67 -12.82
C GLU A 52 9.34 -24.95 -13.01
N ALA A 53 9.36 -23.61 -12.90
CA ALA A 53 10.59 -22.82 -12.98
C ALA A 53 11.54 -23.09 -11.82
N ALA A 54 11.00 -23.44 -10.64
CA ALA A 54 11.77 -23.84 -9.47
C ALA A 54 12.28 -25.31 -9.55
N GLY A 55 11.95 -26.05 -10.61
CA GLY A 55 12.34 -27.46 -10.77
C GLY A 55 11.52 -28.45 -9.95
N THR A 56 10.37 -28.04 -9.45
CA THR A 56 9.42 -28.84 -8.68
C THR A 56 8.06 -28.90 -9.37
N PRO A 57 7.93 -29.58 -10.52
CA PRO A 57 6.67 -29.63 -11.27
C PRO A 57 5.55 -30.26 -10.46
N ASP A 58 4.34 -29.76 -10.62
CA ASP A 58 3.15 -30.27 -9.96
C ASP A 58 2.93 -31.77 -10.24
N THR A 59 2.67 -32.53 -9.21
CA THR A 59 2.33 -33.94 -9.37
C THR A 59 0.96 -34.11 -10.02
N PRO A 60 0.75 -35.18 -10.80
CA PRO A 60 -0.56 -35.47 -11.41
C PRO A 60 -1.71 -35.53 -10.40
N GLU A 61 -1.42 -35.92 -9.18
CA GLU A 61 -2.41 -35.98 -8.08
C GLU A 61 -2.82 -34.59 -7.59
N ARG A 62 -1.86 -33.63 -7.46
CA ARG A 62 -2.14 -32.25 -7.11
C ARG A 62 -2.94 -31.55 -8.20
N VAL A 63 -2.58 -31.76 -9.46
CA VAL A 63 -3.33 -31.26 -10.62
C VAL A 63 -4.75 -31.83 -10.64
N ALA A 64 -4.93 -33.12 -10.39
CA ALA A 64 -6.24 -33.75 -10.32
C ALA A 64 -7.08 -33.25 -9.12
N LEU A 65 -6.45 -32.93 -7.99
CA LEU A 65 -7.13 -32.36 -6.84
C LEU A 65 -7.62 -30.94 -7.14
N SER A 66 -6.73 -30.08 -7.67
CA SER A 66 -7.10 -28.71 -8.08
C SER A 66 -8.22 -28.72 -9.12
N MET A 67 -8.14 -29.63 -10.07
CA MET A 67 -9.18 -29.81 -11.10
C MET A 67 -10.52 -30.19 -10.51
N ARG A 68 -10.55 -31.08 -9.49
CA ARG A 68 -11.79 -31.44 -8.79
C ARG A 68 -12.37 -30.26 -8.02
N GLN A 69 -11.52 -29.45 -7.41
CA GLN A 69 -11.93 -28.25 -6.68
C GLN A 69 -12.51 -27.22 -7.63
N GLU A 70 -11.83 -26.90 -8.71
CA GLU A 70 -12.26 -25.90 -9.70
C GLU A 70 -13.52 -26.33 -10.44
N LEU A 71 -13.57 -27.52 -11.00
CA LEU A 71 -14.76 -28.02 -11.69
C LEU A 71 -15.92 -28.37 -10.71
N GLY A 72 -15.60 -28.69 -9.45
CA GLY A 72 -16.58 -28.91 -8.41
C GLY A 72 -17.24 -27.60 -7.98
N ASN A 73 -16.48 -26.54 -7.84
CA ASN A 73 -16.97 -25.21 -7.47
C ASN A 73 -17.78 -24.55 -8.60
N GLY A 74 -17.46 -24.83 -9.86
CA GLY A 74 -18.24 -24.34 -11.01
C GLY A 74 -19.68 -24.92 -11.06
N ARG A 75 -19.99 -25.93 -10.25
CA ARG A 75 -21.33 -26.49 -10.05
C ARG A 75 -22.07 -26.01 -8.81
N VAL A 76 -21.42 -25.29 -7.95
CA VAL A 76 -22.14 -24.48 -6.99
C VAL A 76 -22.74 -23.32 -7.81
N SER A 77 -23.82 -23.62 -8.54
CA SER A 77 -24.86 -22.64 -8.81
C SER A 77 -25.14 -22.04 -7.45
N SER A 78 -24.47 -20.93 -7.19
CA SER A 78 -24.60 -20.25 -5.92
C SER A 78 -26.08 -20.03 -5.71
N PRO A 79 -26.70 -20.60 -4.65
CA PRO A 79 -28.00 -20.16 -4.21
C PRO A 79 -28.02 -18.68 -3.84
N VAL A 80 -26.83 -18.05 -3.85
CA VAL A 80 -26.56 -16.62 -3.68
C VAL A 80 -27.16 -15.77 -4.82
N ALA A 81 -27.69 -16.36 -5.89
CA ALA A 81 -28.33 -15.56 -6.95
C ALA A 81 -29.69 -14.95 -6.55
N THR A 82 -30.29 -15.38 -5.43
CA THR A 82 -31.60 -14.90 -5.00
C THR A 82 -31.65 -14.29 -3.61
N GLU A 83 -30.62 -14.47 -2.79
CA GLU A 83 -30.58 -13.87 -1.46
C GLU A 83 -29.79 -12.55 -1.54
N GLY A 84 -30.54 -11.47 -1.75
CA GLY A 84 -30.09 -10.08 -1.58
C GLY A 84 -28.71 -9.81 -2.16
N ARG A 85 -28.64 -9.55 -3.47
CA ARG A 85 -27.43 -9.06 -4.13
C ARG A 85 -26.84 -7.94 -3.28
N ARG A 86 -25.86 -8.27 -2.42
CA ARG A 86 -25.14 -7.24 -1.68
C ARG A 86 -24.65 -6.23 -2.71
N PRO A 87 -25.01 -4.94 -2.56
CA PRO A 87 -24.56 -3.94 -3.53
C PRO A 87 -23.05 -4.06 -3.65
N ARG A 88 -22.55 -4.24 -4.88
CA ARG A 88 -21.13 -4.27 -5.13
C ARG A 88 -20.53 -3.00 -4.56
N PRO A 89 -19.35 -3.07 -3.89
CA PRO A 89 -18.67 -1.87 -3.40
C PRO A 89 -18.56 -0.88 -4.55
N LYS A 90 -18.93 0.39 -4.29
CA LYS A 90 -18.81 1.43 -5.31
C LYS A 90 -17.35 1.54 -5.75
N SER A 91 -17.11 1.44 -7.05
CA SER A 91 -15.80 1.71 -7.63
C SER A 91 -15.81 3.11 -8.27
N PRO A 92 -14.78 3.94 -8.06
CA PRO A 92 -13.55 3.64 -7.35
C PRO A 92 -13.74 3.68 -5.82
N ASN A 93 -13.01 2.81 -5.11
CA ASN A 93 -13.04 2.71 -3.64
C ASN A 93 -12.63 3.99 -2.89
N ILE A 94 -12.06 4.96 -3.58
CA ILE A 94 -11.71 6.29 -3.06
C ILE A 94 -12.90 6.98 -2.38
N GLN A 95 -14.13 6.80 -2.90
CA GLN A 95 -15.34 7.46 -2.36
C GLN A 95 -15.78 6.89 -1.00
N ILE A 96 -15.36 5.67 -0.67
CA ILE A 96 -15.71 4.98 0.59
C ILE A 96 -14.49 4.74 1.48
N TYR A 97 -13.30 5.16 1.03
CA TYR A 97 -12.07 5.01 1.78
C TYR A 97 -12.09 5.89 3.04
N ARG A 98 -11.94 5.27 4.20
CA ARG A 98 -11.69 5.97 5.46
C ARG A 98 -10.19 6.02 5.70
N PRO A 99 -9.57 7.21 5.73
CA PRO A 99 -8.15 7.33 5.98
C PRO A 99 -7.76 6.69 7.31
N GLN A 100 -6.85 5.74 7.26
CA GLN A 100 -6.27 5.14 8.46
C GLN A 100 -5.08 5.99 8.92
N LEU A 101 -4.86 6.08 10.23
CA LEU A 101 -3.75 6.85 10.80
C LEU A 101 -2.39 6.47 10.19
N THR A 102 -2.18 5.18 9.96
CA THR A 102 -0.95 4.67 9.34
C THR A 102 -0.74 5.18 7.92
N SER A 103 -1.80 5.19 7.11
CA SER A 103 -1.75 5.71 5.73
C SER A 103 -1.46 7.21 5.71
N VAL A 104 -2.14 7.97 6.58
CA VAL A 104 -1.94 9.42 6.71
C VAL A 104 -0.51 9.73 7.12
N LEU A 105 0.02 9.07 8.16
CA LEU A 105 1.40 9.29 8.62
C LEU A 105 2.44 8.88 7.58
N SER A 106 2.18 7.81 6.80
CA SER A 106 3.07 7.40 5.71
C SER A 106 3.14 8.46 4.61
N ILE A 107 1.99 9.02 4.22
CA ILE A 107 1.94 10.10 3.22
C ILE A 107 2.62 11.37 3.77
N LEU A 108 2.33 11.76 5.01
CA LEU A 108 2.94 12.92 5.66
C LEU A 108 4.46 12.77 5.76
N ASN A 109 4.97 11.59 6.07
CA ASN A 109 6.41 11.35 6.11
C ASN A 109 7.08 11.60 4.75
N ARG A 110 6.45 11.20 3.66
CA ARG A 110 6.95 11.47 2.30
C ARG A 110 6.88 12.97 1.94
N ILE A 111 5.76 13.62 2.26
CA ILE A 111 5.58 15.05 2.02
C ILE A 111 6.61 15.85 2.81
N THR A 112 6.79 15.55 4.10
CA THR A 112 7.76 16.25 4.93
C THR A 112 9.19 16.03 4.46
N GLY A 113 9.55 14.84 3.98
CA GLY A 113 10.85 14.57 3.36
C GLY A 113 11.11 15.45 2.13
N THR A 114 10.11 15.64 1.27
CA THR A 114 10.19 16.54 0.11
C THR A 114 10.35 18.01 0.54
N ILE A 115 9.57 18.45 1.53
CA ILE A 115 9.68 19.80 2.10
C ILE A 115 11.09 20.03 2.66
N LEU A 116 11.62 19.07 3.44
CA LEU A 116 12.95 19.17 4.02
C LEU A 116 14.06 19.23 2.98
N SER A 117 13.90 18.53 1.85
CA SER A 117 14.85 18.64 0.73
C SER A 117 14.88 20.06 0.16
N ALA A 118 13.70 20.69 0.00
CA ALA A 118 13.64 22.10 -0.40
C ALA A 118 14.22 23.04 0.67
N CYS A 119 13.93 22.79 1.95
CA CYS A 119 14.54 23.55 3.04
C CYS A 119 16.06 23.41 3.09
N GLY A 120 16.59 22.24 2.74
CA GLY A 120 18.05 22.03 2.62
C GLY A 120 18.69 22.95 1.56
N MET A 121 18.02 23.15 0.42
CA MET A 121 18.48 24.10 -0.59
C MET A 121 18.47 25.54 -0.06
N VAL A 122 17.41 25.94 0.65
CA VAL A 122 17.34 27.26 1.30
C VAL A 122 18.45 27.44 2.33
N LEU A 123 18.75 26.41 3.11
CA LEU A 123 19.86 26.42 4.07
C LEU A 123 21.21 26.63 3.36
N VAL A 124 21.45 25.96 2.25
CA VAL A 124 22.68 26.17 1.44
C VAL A 124 22.75 27.60 0.94
N ILE A 125 21.67 28.17 0.43
CA ILE A 125 21.62 29.58 -0.01
C ILE A 125 21.93 30.52 1.15
N TRP A 126 21.40 30.27 2.33
CA TRP A 126 21.69 31.07 3.53
C TRP A 126 23.15 30.99 3.94
N LEU A 127 23.75 29.78 3.91
CA LEU A 127 25.18 29.59 4.21
C LEU A 127 26.08 30.28 3.18
N MET A 128 25.73 30.22 1.89
CA MET A 128 26.45 30.92 0.82
C MET A 128 26.36 32.43 1.00
N ALA A 129 25.19 32.95 1.37
CA ALA A 129 25.02 34.37 1.64
C ALA A 129 25.85 34.81 2.86
N ALA A 130 25.90 34.00 3.91
CA ALA A 130 26.75 34.25 5.06
C ALA A 130 28.24 34.25 4.71
N ALA A 131 28.69 33.38 3.83
CA ALA A 131 30.09 33.33 3.36
C ALA A 131 30.42 34.48 2.40
N ALA A 132 29.44 35.02 1.66
CA ALA A 132 29.64 36.10 0.69
C ALA A 132 29.77 37.50 1.33
N GLY A 133 29.42 37.64 2.61
CA GLY A 133 29.55 38.86 3.38
C GLY A 133 28.25 39.53 3.81
N PRO A 134 28.33 40.69 4.50
CA PRO A 134 27.16 41.30 5.18
C PRO A 134 25.96 41.61 4.26
N GLY A 135 26.19 42.17 3.08
CA GLY A 135 25.11 42.59 2.21
C GLY A 135 24.18 41.42 1.76
N PRO A 136 24.72 40.36 1.15
CA PRO A 136 23.93 39.17 0.83
C PRO A 136 23.31 38.50 2.06
N TYR A 137 24.02 38.46 3.18
CA TYR A 137 23.51 37.91 4.43
C TYR A 137 22.29 38.67 4.95
N ASP A 138 22.36 39.99 5.01
CA ASP A 138 21.28 40.84 5.52
C ASP A 138 20.02 40.72 4.65
N LEU A 139 20.17 40.56 3.35
CA LEU A 139 19.07 40.36 2.41
C LEU A 139 18.31 39.05 2.70
N VAL A 140 19.04 37.95 2.82
CA VAL A 140 18.46 36.62 3.09
C VAL A 140 17.90 36.58 4.53
N GLN A 141 18.62 37.15 5.47
CA GLN A 141 18.19 37.22 6.88
C GLN A 141 16.93 38.06 7.04
N GLY A 142 16.80 39.18 6.30
CA GLY A 142 15.61 40.00 6.25
C GLY A 142 14.38 39.24 5.70
N ALA A 143 14.60 38.44 4.65
CA ALA A 143 13.54 37.59 4.09
C ALA A 143 13.07 36.52 5.10
N ILE A 144 14.01 35.81 5.76
CA ILE A 144 13.73 34.80 6.79
C ILE A 144 13.08 35.45 8.03
N GLY A 145 13.53 36.64 8.41
CA GLY A 145 13.03 37.40 9.54
C GLY A 145 11.64 38.03 9.33
N SER A 146 11.17 38.11 8.10
CA SER A 146 9.82 38.60 7.79
C SER A 146 8.75 37.67 8.41
N TRP A 147 7.53 38.22 8.61
CA TRP A 147 6.44 37.39 9.16
C TRP A 147 6.17 36.13 8.32
N MET A 148 6.23 36.25 7.01
CA MET A 148 6.08 35.11 6.09
C MET A 148 7.21 34.11 6.25
N GLY A 149 8.47 34.61 6.33
CA GLY A 149 9.66 33.79 6.58
C GLY A 149 9.55 33.01 7.90
N GLN A 150 9.09 33.68 8.97
CA GLN A 150 8.89 33.04 10.27
C GLN A 150 7.83 31.95 10.24
N VAL A 151 6.71 32.15 9.52
CA VAL A 151 5.68 31.11 9.34
C VAL A 151 6.25 29.91 8.57
N LEU A 152 7.04 30.15 7.51
CA LEU A 152 7.67 29.09 6.75
C LEU A 152 8.70 28.32 7.59
N VAL A 153 9.53 29.01 8.37
CA VAL A 153 10.50 28.38 9.28
C VAL A 153 9.78 27.57 10.37
N PHE A 154 8.67 28.07 10.91
CA PHE A 154 7.85 27.30 11.84
C PHE A 154 7.33 26.01 11.22
N GLY A 155 6.74 26.11 10.02
CA GLY A 155 6.28 24.94 9.25
C GLY A 155 7.40 23.95 8.94
N ALA A 156 8.58 24.44 8.53
CA ALA A 156 9.76 23.63 8.28
C ALA A 156 10.26 22.92 9.56
N THR A 157 10.24 23.60 10.71
CA THR A 157 10.60 23.02 12.01
C THR A 157 9.63 21.90 12.39
N PHE A 158 8.34 22.12 12.19
CA PHE A 158 7.33 21.08 12.43
C PHE A 158 7.53 19.90 11.47
N ALA A 159 7.74 20.16 10.18
CA ALA A 159 8.01 19.12 9.19
C ALA A 159 9.26 18.31 9.56
N PHE A 160 10.31 18.96 10.07
CA PHE A 160 11.52 18.31 10.54
C PHE A 160 11.24 17.33 11.69
N PHE A 161 10.57 17.78 12.74
CA PHE A 161 10.27 16.90 13.88
C PHE A 161 9.29 15.80 13.53
N LEU A 162 8.31 16.06 12.67
CA LEU A 162 7.37 15.04 12.21
C LEU A 162 8.10 13.96 11.38
N HIS A 163 9.01 14.38 10.50
CA HIS A 163 9.82 13.47 9.71
C HIS A 163 10.80 12.67 10.58
N LEU A 164 11.44 13.32 11.53
CA LEU A 164 12.36 12.67 12.48
C LEU A 164 11.66 11.62 13.32
N CYS A 165 10.56 11.98 13.98
CA CYS A 165 9.79 11.05 14.82
C CYS A 165 9.19 9.91 13.99
N GLY A 166 8.70 10.21 12.78
CA GLY A 166 8.24 9.22 11.82
C GLY A 166 9.37 8.27 11.39
N GLY A 167 10.55 8.80 11.10
CA GLY A 167 11.75 8.03 10.77
C GLY A 167 12.17 7.09 11.90
N VAL A 168 12.20 7.56 13.14
CA VAL A 168 12.48 6.72 14.32
C VAL A 168 11.47 5.58 14.43
N ARG A 169 10.18 5.86 14.20
CA ARG A 169 9.14 4.82 14.18
C ARG A 169 9.40 3.77 13.10
N HIS A 170 9.83 4.17 11.91
CA HIS A 170 10.17 3.23 10.83
C HIS A 170 11.38 2.37 11.21
N LEU A 171 12.42 2.97 11.81
CA LEU A 171 13.57 2.20 12.32
C LEU A 171 13.18 1.16 13.38
N VAL A 172 12.23 1.48 14.26
CA VAL A 172 11.69 0.50 15.21
C VAL A 172 11.00 -0.65 14.49
N TRP A 173 10.24 -0.37 13.44
CA TRP A 173 9.60 -1.43 12.64
C TRP A 173 10.62 -2.29 11.87
N ASP A 174 11.72 -1.73 11.41
CA ASP A 174 12.80 -2.47 10.76
C ASP A 174 13.43 -3.52 11.70
N THR A 175 13.32 -3.33 13.03
CA THR A 175 13.70 -4.36 14.02
C THR A 175 12.62 -5.42 14.27
N VAL A 176 11.55 -5.44 13.45
CA VAL A 176 10.42 -6.39 13.55
C VAL A 176 9.65 -6.26 14.88
N HIS A 177 9.66 -5.09 15.52
CA HIS A 177 8.93 -4.83 16.76
C HIS A 177 7.78 -3.85 16.54
N GLY A 178 6.70 -4.00 17.32
CA GLY A 178 5.61 -3.01 17.37
C GLY A 178 4.56 -3.14 16.26
N PHE A 179 4.40 -4.31 15.64
CA PHE A 179 3.39 -4.58 14.61
C PHE A 179 2.00 -4.92 15.18
N GLU A 180 1.85 -5.02 16.49
CA GLU A 180 0.53 -5.19 17.09
C GLU A 180 -0.34 -3.97 16.79
N LEU A 181 -1.62 -4.18 16.49
CA LEU A 181 -2.55 -3.13 16.08
C LEU A 181 -2.60 -1.97 17.10
N ARG A 182 -2.62 -2.29 18.40
CA ARG A 182 -2.59 -1.29 19.47
C ARG A 182 -1.29 -0.48 19.45
N SER A 183 -0.15 -1.14 19.28
CA SER A 183 1.18 -0.50 19.22
C SER A 183 1.28 0.45 18.01
N ILE A 184 0.75 0.04 16.88
CA ILE A 184 0.72 0.85 15.65
C ILE A 184 -0.04 2.17 15.86
N TYR A 185 -1.22 2.13 16.50
CA TYR A 185 -2.00 3.35 16.77
C TYR A 185 -1.36 4.22 17.85
N VAL A 186 -0.88 3.61 18.93
CA VAL A 186 -0.21 4.36 20.03
C VAL A 186 1.06 5.04 19.50
N SER A 187 1.93 4.32 18.80
CA SER A 187 3.14 4.91 18.22
C SER A 187 2.84 6.01 17.20
N GLY A 188 1.76 5.86 16.41
CA GLY A 188 1.32 6.90 15.48
C GLY A 188 0.94 8.21 16.18
N TRP A 189 0.14 8.14 17.24
CA TRP A 189 -0.21 9.31 18.03
C TRP A 189 0.98 9.90 18.79
N LEU A 190 1.90 9.05 19.26
CA LEU A 190 3.15 9.50 19.88
C LEU A 190 4.02 10.32 18.92
N VAL A 191 4.12 9.91 17.66
CA VAL A 191 4.84 10.67 16.62
C VAL A 191 4.26 12.06 16.47
N VAL A 192 2.93 12.19 16.37
CA VAL A 192 2.28 13.48 16.21
C VAL A 192 2.49 14.35 17.47
N ALA A 193 2.21 13.80 18.65
CA ALA A 193 2.35 14.54 19.91
C ALA A 193 3.80 14.99 20.15
N ALA A 194 4.77 14.10 19.96
CA ALA A 194 6.19 14.43 20.10
C ALA A 194 6.63 15.51 19.12
N SER A 195 6.18 15.47 17.87
CA SER A 195 6.51 16.48 16.86
C SER A 195 5.99 17.86 17.25
N VAL A 196 4.77 17.95 17.76
CA VAL A 196 4.20 19.20 18.24
C VAL A 196 4.99 19.73 19.44
N VAL A 197 5.21 18.88 20.45
CA VAL A 197 5.95 19.27 21.67
C VAL A 197 7.37 19.73 21.34
N LEU A 198 8.10 19.01 20.50
CA LEU A 198 9.46 19.36 20.11
C LEU A 198 9.50 20.67 19.30
N THR A 199 8.52 20.89 18.43
CA THR A 199 8.41 22.15 17.69
C THR A 199 8.21 23.34 18.63
N LEU A 200 7.24 23.23 19.54
CA LEU A 200 6.96 24.28 20.51
C LEU A 200 8.14 24.53 21.45
N ALA A 201 8.80 23.46 21.91
CA ALA A 201 10.00 23.56 22.74
C ALA A 201 11.14 24.28 22.03
N ALA A 202 11.40 23.94 20.77
CA ALA A 202 12.45 24.59 19.97
C ALA A 202 12.17 26.09 19.78
N TRP A 203 10.91 26.46 19.52
CA TRP A 203 10.52 27.86 19.33
C TRP A 203 10.52 28.65 20.62
N THR A 204 10.03 28.08 21.71
CA THR A 204 10.09 28.74 23.04
C THR A 204 11.54 28.95 23.46
N LEU A 205 12.40 27.95 23.29
CA LEU A 205 13.84 28.09 23.58
C LEU A 205 14.48 29.17 22.71
N SER A 206 14.19 29.19 21.40
CA SER A 206 14.69 30.24 20.49
C SER A 206 14.24 31.64 20.91
N PHE A 207 13.01 31.77 21.43
CA PHE A 207 12.50 33.04 21.92
C PHE A 207 13.27 33.51 23.18
N PHE A 208 13.48 32.62 24.14
CA PHE A 208 14.26 32.94 25.35
C PHE A 208 15.73 33.26 25.10
N LEU A 209 16.32 32.68 24.06
CA LEU A 209 17.73 32.95 23.73
C LEU A 209 17.94 34.25 22.94
N LYS A 210 16.89 34.82 22.36
CA LYS A 210 16.94 36.08 21.60
C LYS A 210 16.59 37.31 22.44
N GLY A 211 15.88 37.12 23.58
CA GLY A 211 15.53 38.18 24.51
C GLY A 211 16.56 38.32 25.60
#